data_c3ee8b87a90456789e953bd07ca1d196
#
_entry.id   c3ee8b87a90456789e953bd07ca1d196
#
_cell.length_a   1.000
_cell.length_b   1.000
_cell.length_c   1.000
_cell.angle_alpha   90.00
_cell.angle_beta   90.00
_cell.angle_gamma   90.00
#
_symmetry.space_group_name_H-M   'P 1'
#
loop_
_entity.id
_entity.type
_entity.pdbx_description
1 polymer ?
#
loop_
_entity_poly.entity_id
_entity_poly.type
_entity_poly.pdbx_seq_one_letter_code
_entity_poly.pdbx_strand_id
1 'polypeptide(L)'
;MSTAPAVAVTAPRRLVDGRERVTLNTAYVRALESAGLVPLAVPTMLGADRAGAAVAAVRGLVLTGGEDVAPARYGAVPHPRLGDIDPVRDAAELALIAAARARRLPILAICRGIQILNVALGGTLYQDLDSERPGSVPHSDATARHPVRVEAGSLLERTLGTRSATVNSRHHQAIRDLAPGLRAVAWADDGVIEGAEPADASEAWIVAVQWHPEDLAERALFDGFARAVA
;
A
#
# COMPACT_ATOMS: atom_id res chain seq x y z
N MET A 1 4.34 18.69 26.26
CA MET A 1 4.49 17.29 25.84
C MET A 1 4.09 17.21 24.36
N SER A 2 4.97 16.81 23.45
CA SER A 2 4.59 16.58 22.05
C SER A 2 3.61 15.42 22.01
N THR A 3 2.42 15.63 21.46
CA THR A 3 1.44 14.56 21.28
C THR A 3 1.89 13.68 20.11
N ALA A 4 1.88 12.36 20.29
CA ALA A 4 2.21 11.42 19.22
C ALA A 4 1.32 11.69 17.98
N PRO A 5 1.90 11.72 16.75
CA PRO A 5 1.13 12.02 15.54
C PRO A 5 0.08 10.93 15.27
N ALA A 6 -1.15 11.36 14.96
CA ALA A 6 -2.21 10.47 14.52
C ALA A 6 -2.10 10.23 13.01
N VAL A 7 -2.28 8.98 12.57
CA VAL A 7 -2.27 8.57 11.16
C VAL A 7 -3.52 7.76 10.82
N ALA A 8 -4.10 8.01 9.65
CA ALA A 8 -5.21 7.22 9.14
C ALA A 8 -4.71 5.88 8.63
N VAL A 9 -5.39 4.80 8.97
CA VAL A 9 -5.10 3.44 8.50
C VAL A 9 -6.37 2.88 7.89
N THR A 10 -6.36 2.54 6.61
CA THR A 10 -7.55 1.99 5.94
C THR A 10 -7.92 0.65 6.54
N ALA A 11 -9.18 0.51 6.95
CA ALA A 11 -9.71 -0.67 7.62
C ALA A 11 -10.91 -1.22 6.82
N PRO A 12 -10.74 -2.37 6.11
CA PRO A 12 -11.79 -2.96 5.31
C PRO A 12 -12.93 -3.53 6.14
N ARG A 13 -14.09 -3.68 5.51
CA ARG A 13 -15.17 -4.47 6.06
C ARG A 13 -14.94 -5.95 5.76
N ARG A 14 -15.33 -6.79 6.69
CA ARG A 14 -15.28 -8.26 6.57
C ARG A 14 -16.53 -8.87 7.16
N LEU A 15 -16.98 -9.97 6.58
CA LEU A 15 -18.02 -10.78 7.18
C LEU A 15 -17.39 -11.69 8.23
N VAL A 16 -17.69 -11.45 9.50
CA VAL A 16 -17.21 -12.24 10.65
C VAL A 16 -18.42 -12.74 11.43
N ASP A 17 -18.57 -14.05 11.54
CA ASP A 17 -19.72 -14.69 12.20
C ASP A 17 -21.08 -14.19 11.67
N GLY A 18 -21.20 -14.04 10.35
CA GLY A 18 -22.41 -13.56 9.69
C GLY A 18 -22.73 -12.08 9.88
N ARG A 19 -21.81 -11.28 10.42
CA ARG A 19 -21.97 -9.84 10.64
C ARG A 19 -20.89 -9.07 9.92
N GLU A 20 -21.26 -7.97 9.25
CA GLU A 20 -20.27 -7.03 8.74
C GLU A 20 -19.55 -6.34 9.89
N ARG A 21 -18.23 -6.37 9.85
CA ARG A 21 -17.33 -5.68 10.80
C ARG A 21 -16.27 -4.92 10.06
N VAL A 22 -15.87 -3.79 10.60
CA VAL A 22 -14.63 -3.10 10.19
C VAL A 22 -13.49 -3.82 10.90
N THR A 23 -12.50 -4.27 10.13
CA THR A 23 -11.38 -5.06 10.64
C THR A 23 -10.06 -4.45 10.23
N LEU A 24 -9.07 -4.55 11.10
CA LEU A 24 -7.68 -4.17 10.84
C LEU A 24 -6.77 -5.22 11.46
N ASN A 25 -5.82 -5.74 10.67
CA ASN A 25 -4.83 -6.65 11.23
C ASN A 25 -4.01 -5.92 12.30
N THR A 26 -3.93 -6.53 13.48
CA THR A 26 -3.20 -5.95 14.62
C THR A 26 -1.71 -5.74 14.37
N ALA A 27 -1.14 -6.41 13.36
CA ALA A 27 0.25 -6.19 12.95
C ALA A 27 0.50 -4.73 12.50
N TYR A 28 -0.43 -4.12 11.73
CA TYR A 28 -0.33 -2.69 11.36
C TYR A 28 -0.36 -1.80 12.60
N VAL A 29 -1.29 -2.07 13.52
CA VAL A 29 -1.42 -1.29 14.77
C VAL A 29 -0.12 -1.35 15.57
N ARG A 30 0.40 -2.56 15.81
CA ARG A 30 1.65 -2.77 16.56
C ARG A 30 2.86 -2.10 15.90
N ALA A 31 2.98 -2.22 14.59
CA ALA A 31 4.09 -1.61 13.85
C ALA A 31 4.08 -0.08 13.94
N LEU A 32 2.91 0.54 13.78
CA LEU A 32 2.74 2.00 13.87
C LEU A 32 2.93 2.51 15.31
N GLU A 33 2.33 1.86 16.31
CA GLU A 33 2.53 2.21 17.72
C GLU A 33 4.01 2.10 18.14
N SER A 34 4.69 1.03 17.67
CA SER A 34 6.12 0.85 17.94
C SER A 34 6.99 1.94 17.30
N ALA A 35 6.51 2.59 16.22
CA ALA A 35 7.15 3.74 15.61
C ALA A 35 6.74 5.09 16.26
N GLY A 36 5.97 5.05 17.35
CA GLY A 36 5.54 6.26 18.09
C GLY A 36 4.33 6.96 17.48
N LEU A 37 3.56 6.30 16.63
CA LEU A 37 2.37 6.83 15.97
C LEU A 37 1.08 6.36 16.65
N VAL A 38 0.00 7.13 16.48
CA VAL A 38 -1.36 6.76 16.90
C VAL A 38 -2.15 6.34 15.66
N PRO A 39 -2.36 5.02 15.42
CA PRO A 39 -3.14 4.55 14.28
C PRO A 39 -4.64 4.75 14.52
N LEU A 40 -5.29 5.50 13.64
CA LEU A 40 -6.74 5.69 13.61
C LEU A 40 -7.33 4.87 12.46
N ALA A 41 -8.11 3.84 12.77
CA ALA A 41 -8.78 3.04 11.76
C ALA A 41 -9.83 3.87 11.02
N VAL A 42 -9.69 3.98 9.70
CA VAL A 42 -10.65 4.64 8.81
C VAL A 42 -11.42 3.55 8.06
N PRO A 43 -12.73 3.38 8.33
CA PRO A 43 -13.55 2.41 7.62
C PRO A 43 -13.58 2.69 6.11
N THR A 44 -13.27 1.69 5.29
CA THR A 44 -13.28 1.83 3.82
C THR A 44 -14.68 1.83 3.21
N MET A 45 -15.72 1.77 4.02
CA MET A 45 -17.10 2.05 3.64
C MET A 45 -17.49 3.53 3.84
N LEU A 46 -16.53 4.37 4.24
CA LEU A 46 -16.71 5.80 4.34
C LEU A 46 -17.00 6.38 2.94
N GLY A 47 -18.05 7.18 2.81
CA GLY A 47 -18.36 7.85 1.55
C GLY A 47 -17.20 8.72 1.06
N ALA A 48 -16.97 8.74 -0.24
CA ALA A 48 -15.87 9.48 -0.85
C ALA A 48 -15.89 10.99 -0.52
N ASP A 49 -17.08 11.56 -0.32
CA ASP A 49 -17.31 12.94 0.11
C ASP A 49 -16.74 13.28 1.49
N ARG A 50 -16.46 12.27 2.31
CA ARG A 50 -15.91 12.40 3.67
C ARG A 50 -14.41 12.20 3.78
N ALA A 51 -13.77 11.80 2.69
CA ALA A 51 -12.32 11.55 2.65
C ALA A 51 -11.52 12.79 3.08
N GLY A 52 -11.93 14.00 2.63
CA GLY A 52 -11.29 15.25 3.02
C GLY A 52 -11.32 15.50 4.53
N ALA A 53 -12.45 15.20 5.18
CA ALA A 53 -12.57 15.32 6.64
C ALA A 53 -11.71 14.28 7.38
N ALA A 54 -11.67 13.04 6.89
CA ALA A 54 -10.86 11.99 7.48
C ALA A 54 -9.36 12.34 7.48
N VAL A 55 -8.82 12.82 6.34
CA VAL A 55 -7.41 13.20 6.24
C VAL A 55 -7.09 14.53 6.92
N ALA A 56 -8.08 15.40 7.17
CA ALA A 56 -7.86 16.66 7.88
C ALA A 56 -7.50 16.45 9.36
N ALA A 57 -7.88 15.33 9.94
CA ALA A 57 -7.69 15.00 11.35
C ALA A 57 -6.36 14.28 11.63
N VAL A 58 -5.56 13.98 10.60
CA VAL A 58 -4.36 13.14 10.71
C VAL A 58 -3.14 13.77 10.05
N ARG A 59 -1.96 13.21 10.33
CA ARG A 59 -0.69 13.64 9.78
C ARG A 59 -0.16 12.75 8.64
N GLY A 60 -0.79 11.62 8.38
CA GLY A 60 -0.38 10.69 7.32
C GLY A 60 -1.45 9.65 7.04
N LEU A 61 -1.29 8.94 5.94
CA LEU A 61 -2.19 7.89 5.46
C LEU A 61 -1.44 6.57 5.27
N VAL A 62 -1.98 5.49 5.81
CA VAL A 62 -1.54 4.12 5.56
C VAL A 62 -2.62 3.39 4.77
N LEU A 63 -2.26 2.91 3.58
CA LEU A 63 -3.10 2.05 2.74
C LEU A 63 -2.71 0.59 3.00
N THR A 64 -3.66 -0.20 3.49
CA THR A 64 -3.41 -1.58 3.92
C THR A 64 -3.59 -2.60 2.79
N GLY A 65 -3.05 -3.81 2.99
CA GLY A 65 -3.31 -4.96 2.13
C GLY A 65 -4.77 -5.41 2.13
N GLY A 66 -5.11 -6.37 1.27
CA GLY A 66 -6.46 -6.91 1.21
C GLY A 66 -6.80 -7.59 -0.11
N GLU A 67 -8.07 -7.59 -0.45
CA GLU A 67 -8.68 -8.11 -1.67
C GLU A 67 -8.23 -7.36 -2.92
N ASP A 68 -8.57 -7.89 -4.10
CA ASP A 68 -8.19 -7.31 -5.38
C ASP A 68 -8.80 -5.93 -5.63
N VAL A 69 -8.08 -5.10 -6.41
CA VAL A 69 -8.63 -3.85 -6.94
C VAL A 69 -9.50 -4.17 -8.15
N ALA A 70 -10.72 -3.63 -8.17
CA ALA A 70 -11.68 -3.89 -9.25
C ALA A 70 -11.12 -3.47 -10.62
N PRO A 71 -11.09 -4.36 -11.64
CA PRO A 71 -10.53 -4.08 -12.96
C PRO A 71 -11.16 -2.88 -13.66
N ALA A 72 -12.43 -2.59 -13.38
CA ALA A 72 -13.12 -1.41 -13.90
C ALA A 72 -12.44 -0.08 -13.48
N ARG A 73 -11.64 -0.07 -12.40
CA ARG A 73 -10.92 1.12 -11.94
C ARG A 73 -9.75 1.50 -12.83
N TYR A 74 -9.22 0.56 -13.61
CA TYR A 74 -8.12 0.77 -14.56
C TYR A 74 -8.47 0.32 -15.98
N GLY A 75 -9.79 0.26 -16.30
CA GLY A 75 -10.27 0.02 -17.66
C GLY A 75 -10.05 -1.38 -18.20
N ALA A 76 -9.87 -2.37 -17.33
CA ALA A 76 -9.65 -3.76 -17.72
C ALA A 76 -10.92 -4.61 -17.60
N VAL A 77 -10.99 -5.68 -18.41
CA VAL A 77 -12.00 -6.73 -18.28
C VAL A 77 -11.57 -7.68 -17.16
N PRO A 78 -12.49 -8.17 -16.30
CA PRO A 78 -12.15 -9.11 -15.25
C PRO A 78 -11.49 -10.38 -15.76
N HIS A 79 -10.36 -10.76 -15.18
CA HIS A 79 -9.66 -11.99 -15.46
C HIS A 79 -10.37 -13.19 -14.77
N PRO A 80 -10.36 -14.42 -15.35
CA PRO A 80 -11.01 -15.59 -14.72
C PRO A 80 -10.49 -15.96 -13.33
N ARG A 81 -9.27 -15.55 -12.99
CA ARG A 81 -8.64 -15.76 -11.66
C ARG A 81 -8.68 -14.52 -10.77
N LEU A 82 -9.49 -13.50 -11.11
CA LEU A 82 -9.72 -12.38 -10.24
C LEU A 82 -10.27 -12.88 -8.89
N GLY A 83 -9.71 -12.41 -7.79
CA GLY A 83 -10.19 -12.70 -6.45
C GLY A 83 -11.39 -11.84 -6.06
N ASP A 84 -11.67 -11.80 -4.76
CA ASP A 84 -12.72 -10.93 -4.23
C ASP A 84 -12.39 -9.46 -4.46
N ILE A 85 -13.40 -8.65 -4.77
CA ILE A 85 -13.29 -7.20 -4.94
C ILE A 85 -14.25 -6.47 -4.00
N ASP A 86 -13.88 -5.30 -3.53
CA ASP A 86 -14.79 -4.37 -2.85
C ASP A 86 -14.79 -3.00 -3.52
N PRO A 87 -15.71 -2.74 -4.47
CA PRO A 87 -15.79 -1.45 -5.18
C PRO A 87 -16.07 -0.26 -4.26
N VAL A 88 -16.63 -0.49 -3.07
CA VAL A 88 -16.86 0.56 -2.05
C VAL A 88 -15.52 0.94 -1.42
N ARG A 89 -14.70 -0.05 -1.07
CA ARG A 89 -13.34 0.16 -0.60
C ARG A 89 -12.49 0.91 -1.63
N ASP A 90 -12.54 0.47 -2.91
CA ASP A 90 -11.82 1.16 -3.99
C ASP A 90 -12.19 2.64 -4.03
N ALA A 91 -13.50 2.96 -4.04
CA ALA A 91 -13.96 4.35 -4.12
C ALA A 91 -13.49 5.18 -2.92
N ALA A 92 -13.54 4.62 -1.71
CA ALA A 92 -13.08 5.30 -0.50
C ALA A 92 -11.56 5.53 -0.52
N GLU A 93 -10.77 4.51 -0.87
CA GLU A 93 -9.30 4.64 -0.91
C GLU A 93 -8.83 5.58 -2.02
N LEU A 94 -9.45 5.56 -3.21
CA LEU A 94 -9.17 6.55 -4.27
C LEU A 94 -9.41 7.98 -3.79
N ALA A 95 -10.51 8.23 -3.08
CA ALA A 95 -10.82 9.53 -2.52
C ALA A 95 -9.84 9.94 -1.39
N LEU A 96 -9.46 9.00 -0.51
CA LEU A 96 -8.46 9.23 0.54
C LEU A 96 -7.09 9.58 -0.05
N ILE A 97 -6.65 8.87 -1.10
CA ILE A 97 -5.40 9.16 -1.82
C ILE A 97 -5.43 10.56 -2.40
N ALA A 98 -6.50 10.91 -3.11
CA ALA A 98 -6.65 12.25 -3.71
C ALA A 98 -6.61 13.35 -2.64
N ALA A 99 -7.36 13.17 -1.54
CA ALA A 99 -7.40 14.13 -0.44
C ALA A 99 -6.07 14.25 0.31
N ALA A 100 -5.37 13.13 0.56
CA ALA A 100 -4.06 13.11 1.20
C ALA A 100 -3.00 13.81 0.35
N ARG A 101 -2.97 13.54 -0.96
CA ARG A 101 -2.05 14.20 -1.90
C ARG A 101 -2.30 15.70 -2.00
N ALA A 102 -3.57 16.12 -2.09
CA ALA A 102 -3.91 17.54 -2.13
C ALA A 102 -3.43 18.30 -0.88
N ARG A 103 -3.31 17.62 0.25
CA ARG A 103 -2.77 18.15 1.51
C ARG A 103 -1.29 17.87 1.72
N ARG A 104 -0.64 17.21 0.75
CA ARG A 104 0.77 16.80 0.83
C ARG A 104 1.07 15.94 2.07
N LEU A 105 0.12 15.11 2.51
CA LEU A 105 0.34 14.19 3.61
C LEU A 105 1.25 13.03 3.17
N PRO A 106 2.16 12.58 4.05
CA PRO A 106 2.89 11.33 3.85
C PRO A 106 1.95 10.14 3.67
N ILE A 107 2.30 9.24 2.73
CA ILE A 107 1.54 8.02 2.44
C ILE A 107 2.47 6.81 2.50
N LEU A 108 2.11 5.81 3.31
CA LEU A 108 2.69 4.47 3.30
C LEU A 108 1.67 3.51 2.69
N ALA A 109 2.00 2.90 1.55
CA ALA A 109 1.12 2.02 0.81
C ALA A 109 1.67 0.59 0.80
N ILE A 110 0.90 -0.38 1.31
CA ILE A 110 1.36 -1.76 1.57
C ILE A 110 0.50 -2.76 0.81
N CYS A 111 1.12 -3.64 0.02
CA CYS A 111 0.51 -4.71 -0.76
C CYS A 111 -0.60 -4.19 -1.69
N ARG A 112 -1.88 -4.44 -1.40
CA ARG A 112 -2.99 -3.81 -2.13
C ARG A 112 -2.86 -2.28 -2.15
N GLY A 113 -2.26 -1.68 -1.12
CA GLY A 113 -2.02 -0.23 -1.05
C GLY A 113 -1.19 0.31 -2.20
N ILE A 114 -0.10 -0.36 -2.62
CA ILE A 114 0.69 0.07 -3.80
C ILE A 114 -0.13 -0.05 -5.08
N GLN A 115 -0.98 -1.07 -5.17
CA GLN A 115 -1.81 -1.34 -6.34
C GLN A 115 -2.88 -0.24 -6.52
N ILE A 116 -3.64 0.07 -5.47
CA ILE A 116 -4.67 1.12 -5.53
C ILE A 116 -4.04 2.52 -5.69
N LEU A 117 -2.85 2.77 -5.15
CA LEU A 117 -2.10 4.01 -5.37
C LEU A 117 -1.70 4.14 -6.84
N ASN A 118 -1.19 3.07 -7.46
CA ASN A 118 -0.86 3.03 -8.88
C ASN A 118 -2.10 3.32 -9.75
N VAL A 119 -3.22 2.68 -9.46
CA VAL A 119 -4.49 2.88 -10.17
C VAL A 119 -5.01 4.31 -9.97
N ALA A 120 -4.92 4.88 -8.77
CA ALA A 120 -5.32 6.25 -8.46
C ALA A 120 -4.56 7.27 -9.32
N LEU A 121 -3.35 6.95 -9.76
CA LEU A 121 -2.48 7.81 -10.56
C LEU A 121 -2.49 7.45 -12.05
N GLY A 122 -3.34 6.52 -12.49
CA GLY A 122 -3.56 6.16 -13.89
C GLY A 122 -2.75 4.97 -14.39
N GLY A 123 -2.20 4.17 -13.51
CA GLY A 123 -1.55 2.90 -13.84
C GLY A 123 -2.52 1.71 -13.92
N THR A 124 -2.02 0.56 -14.32
CA THR A 124 -2.78 -0.70 -14.47
C THR A 124 -2.14 -1.84 -13.67
N LEU A 125 -2.86 -2.97 -13.57
CA LEU A 125 -2.42 -4.12 -12.78
C LEU A 125 -2.42 -5.40 -13.64
N TYR A 126 -1.49 -6.33 -13.36
CA TYR A 126 -1.70 -7.74 -13.58
C TYR A 126 -2.75 -8.23 -12.60
N GLN A 127 -3.77 -8.92 -13.09
CA GLN A 127 -4.84 -9.46 -12.24
C GLN A 127 -4.49 -10.83 -11.66
N ASP A 128 -3.59 -11.56 -12.33
CA ASP A 128 -3.06 -12.84 -11.86
C ASP A 128 -1.65 -13.07 -12.44
N LEU A 129 -0.65 -12.91 -11.61
CA LEU A 129 0.76 -13.05 -12.02
C LEU A 129 1.06 -14.42 -12.62
N ASP A 130 0.51 -15.50 -12.04
CA ASP A 130 0.79 -16.86 -12.49
C ASP A 130 0.39 -17.10 -13.95
N SER A 131 -0.68 -16.46 -14.42
CA SER A 131 -1.19 -16.62 -15.77
C SER A 131 -0.80 -15.51 -16.74
N GLU A 132 -0.72 -14.26 -16.27
CA GLU A 132 -0.44 -13.10 -17.13
C GLU A 132 1.06 -12.81 -17.26
N ARG A 133 1.84 -13.17 -16.23
CA ARG A 133 3.28 -12.94 -16.16
C ARG A 133 3.99 -14.05 -15.38
N PRO A 134 3.98 -15.29 -15.89
CA PRO A 134 4.60 -16.41 -15.20
C PRO A 134 6.08 -16.12 -14.95
N GLY A 135 6.52 -16.26 -13.70
CA GLY A 135 7.87 -15.99 -13.24
C GLY A 135 8.40 -17.11 -12.36
N SER A 136 9.61 -16.94 -11.85
CA SER A 136 10.27 -17.91 -10.96
C SER A 136 10.03 -17.63 -9.48
N VAL A 137 9.44 -16.48 -9.14
CA VAL A 137 9.18 -16.07 -7.76
C VAL A 137 7.74 -16.44 -7.38
N PRO A 138 7.53 -17.20 -6.29
CA PRO A 138 6.19 -17.62 -5.84
C PRO A 138 5.52 -16.49 -5.04
N HIS A 139 5.04 -15.44 -5.73
CA HIS A 139 4.45 -14.25 -5.09
C HIS A 139 3.19 -14.54 -4.28
N SER A 140 2.42 -15.55 -4.63
CA SER A 140 1.17 -15.93 -3.94
C SER A 140 1.36 -16.85 -2.73
N ASP A 141 2.56 -17.39 -2.53
CA ASP A 141 2.86 -18.29 -1.40
C ASP A 141 3.17 -17.50 -0.13
N ALA A 142 2.23 -17.46 0.81
CA ALA A 142 2.35 -16.73 2.07
C ALA A 142 3.52 -17.19 2.97
N THR A 143 4.10 -18.37 2.69
CA THR A 143 5.29 -18.89 3.41
C THR A 143 6.59 -18.52 2.73
N ALA A 144 6.52 -18.09 1.46
CA ALA A 144 7.68 -17.75 0.67
C ALA A 144 8.36 -16.46 1.14
N ARG A 145 9.66 -16.41 0.88
CA ARG A 145 10.50 -15.20 1.00
C ARG A 145 11.31 -15.10 -0.28
N HIS A 146 11.46 -13.89 -0.78
CA HIS A 146 12.30 -13.64 -1.94
C HIS A 146 13.12 -12.36 -1.79
N PRO A 147 14.25 -12.24 -2.48
CA PRO A 147 15.02 -11.02 -2.50
C PRO A 147 14.31 -9.95 -3.31
N VAL A 148 14.48 -8.70 -2.90
CA VAL A 148 14.15 -7.51 -3.70
C VAL A 148 15.38 -6.65 -3.83
N ARG A 149 15.63 -6.16 -5.04
CA ARG A 149 16.67 -5.18 -5.35
C ARG A 149 16.04 -3.78 -5.28
N VAL A 150 16.68 -2.88 -4.54
CA VAL A 150 16.23 -1.50 -4.36
C VAL A 150 17.13 -0.53 -5.14
N GLU A 151 16.54 0.45 -5.81
CA GLU A 151 17.23 1.45 -6.64
C GLU A 151 18.08 2.39 -5.79
N ALA A 152 19.31 2.62 -6.25
CA ALA A 152 20.24 3.53 -5.60
C ALA A 152 19.73 4.98 -5.63
N GLY A 153 19.87 5.70 -4.51
CA GLY A 153 19.44 7.08 -4.38
C GLY A 153 17.91 7.24 -4.29
N SER A 154 17.14 6.15 -4.19
CA SER A 154 15.69 6.21 -3.99
C SER A 154 15.34 6.65 -2.56
N LEU A 155 14.13 7.16 -2.37
CA LEU A 155 13.56 7.40 -1.04
C LEU A 155 13.43 6.10 -0.28
N LEU A 156 13.05 5.01 -0.97
CA LEU A 156 12.94 3.69 -0.40
C LEU A 156 14.30 3.18 0.12
N GLU A 157 15.41 3.34 -0.65
CA GLU A 157 16.75 2.98 -0.16
C GLU A 157 17.13 3.76 1.10
N ARG A 158 16.93 5.10 1.07
CA ARG A 158 17.21 5.94 2.25
C ARG A 158 16.37 5.54 3.47
N THR A 159 15.15 5.07 3.22
CA THR A 159 14.25 4.63 4.29
C THR A 159 14.66 3.29 4.87
N LEU A 160 15.00 2.32 4.02
CA LEU A 160 15.43 0.98 4.44
C LEU A 160 16.89 0.93 4.94
N GLY A 161 17.74 1.84 4.47
CA GLY A 161 19.17 1.81 4.73
C GLY A 161 19.92 0.72 3.97
N THR A 162 19.30 0.09 2.98
CA THR A 162 19.87 -1.01 2.19
C THR A 162 19.34 -1.03 0.76
N ARG A 163 20.11 -1.62 -0.14
CA ARG A 163 19.77 -1.82 -1.56
C ARG A 163 19.29 -3.24 -1.87
N SER A 164 19.18 -4.08 -0.85
CA SER A 164 18.66 -5.43 -0.98
C SER A 164 17.96 -5.83 0.32
N ALA A 165 16.79 -6.43 0.21
CA ALA A 165 16.04 -6.96 1.35
C ALA A 165 15.45 -8.32 0.98
N THR A 166 15.28 -9.20 1.96
CA THR A 166 14.49 -10.43 1.79
C THR A 166 13.11 -10.18 2.38
N VAL A 167 12.08 -10.25 1.53
CA VAL A 167 10.72 -9.88 1.89
C VAL A 167 9.77 -11.09 1.87
N ASN A 168 8.65 -10.96 2.56
CA ASN A 168 7.52 -11.89 2.48
C ASN A 168 6.66 -11.56 1.25
N SER A 169 5.89 -12.53 0.77
CA SER A 169 4.99 -12.34 -0.36
C SER A 169 3.70 -13.12 -0.13
N ARG A 170 2.56 -12.53 -0.51
CA ARG A 170 1.25 -13.17 -0.52
C ARG A 170 0.28 -12.37 -1.40
N HIS A 171 0.70 -12.10 -2.62
CA HIS A 171 -0.10 -11.39 -3.61
C HIS A 171 -0.06 -12.11 -4.95
N HIS A 172 -1.16 -12.13 -5.66
CA HIS A 172 -1.23 -12.63 -7.04
C HIS A 172 -1.44 -11.49 -8.04
N GLN A 173 -1.76 -10.28 -7.56
CA GLN A 173 -1.80 -9.07 -8.37
C GLN A 173 -0.51 -8.26 -8.18
N ALA A 174 -0.13 -7.49 -9.21
CA ALA A 174 0.98 -6.55 -9.16
C ALA A 174 0.80 -5.42 -10.18
N ILE A 175 1.63 -4.39 -10.08
CA ILE A 175 1.69 -3.31 -11.08
C ILE A 175 2.09 -3.90 -12.44
N ARG A 176 1.27 -3.61 -13.47
CA ARG A 176 1.55 -3.89 -14.89
C ARG A 176 2.13 -2.65 -15.56
N ASP A 177 1.34 -1.60 -15.70
CA ASP A 177 1.78 -0.32 -16.21
C ASP A 177 1.88 0.66 -15.04
N LEU A 178 3.09 1.14 -14.79
CA LEU A 178 3.33 2.10 -13.72
C LEU A 178 2.74 3.45 -14.08
N ALA A 179 2.04 4.06 -13.13
CA ALA A 179 1.45 5.38 -13.30
C ALA A 179 2.51 6.45 -13.61
N PRO A 180 2.21 7.43 -14.51
CA PRO A 180 3.18 8.45 -14.91
C PRO A 180 3.76 9.30 -13.76
N GLY A 181 3.02 9.43 -12.65
CA GLY A 181 3.46 10.18 -11.46
C GLY A 181 4.33 9.37 -10.50
N LEU A 182 4.57 8.08 -10.79
CA LEU A 182 5.40 7.19 -9.97
C LEU A 182 6.66 6.76 -10.72
N ARG A 183 7.67 6.36 -9.96
CA ARG A 183 8.83 5.61 -10.45
C ARG A 183 8.97 4.31 -9.68
N ALA A 184 9.28 3.21 -10.36
CA ALA A 184 9.61 1.95 -9.74
C ALA A 184 11.00 2.06 -9.10
N VAL A 185 11.14 1.54 -7.88
CA VAL A 185 12.36 1.63 -7.09
C VAL A 185 12.72 0.33 -6.38
N ALA A 186 11.89 -0.70 -6.50
CA ALA A 186 12.25 -2.05 -6.06
C ALA A 186 11.66 -3.11 -6.99
N TRP A 187 12.40 -4.21 -7.18
CA TRP A 187 12.01 -5.31 -8.06
C TRP A 187 12.40 -6.65 -7.45
N ALA A 188 11.54 -7.64 -7.63
CA ALA A 188 11.90 -9.05 -7.46
C ALA A 188 12.80 -9.52 -8.62
N ASP A 189 13.42 -10.70 -8.47
CA ASP A 189 14.35 -11.25 -9.47
C ASP A 189 13.68 -11.54 -10.84
N ASP A 190 12.38 -11.80 -10.86
CA ASP A 190 11.60 -11.97 -12.08
C ASP A 190 11.15 -10.63 -12.69
N GLY A 191 11.53 -9.50 -12.09
CA GLY A 191 11.27 -8.16 -12.56
C GLY A 191 9.87 -7.62 -12.21
N VAL A 192 9.10 -8.29 -11.34
CA VAL A 192 7.89 -7.73 -10.75
C VAL A 192 8.25 -6.49 -9.93
N ILE A 193 7.47 -5.41 -10.09
CA ILE A 193 7.65 -4.18 -9.30
C ILE A 193 7.20 -4.44 -7.87
N GLU A 194 8.15 -4.30 -6.95
CA GLU A 194 7.96 -4.51 -5.52
C GLU A 194 7.96 -3.20 -4.73
N GLY A 195 8.38 -2.09 -5.33
CA GLY A 195 8.35 -0.79 -4.69
C GLY A 195 8.25 0.36 -5.67
N ALA A 196 7.51 1.39 -5.26
CA ALA A 196 7.33 2.61 -6.02
C ALA A 196 7.32 3.84 -5.10
N GLU A 197 7.72 4.98 -5.66
CA GLU A 197 7.71 6.28 -5.00
C GLU A 197 7.38 7.37 -6.03
N PRO A 198 7.10 8.63 -5.64
CA PRO A 198 6.88 9.70 -6.60
C PRO A 198 8.06 9.89 -7.55
N ALA A 199 7.76 10.12 -8.82
CA ALA A 199 8.77 10.48 -9.82
C ALA A 199 9.37 11.88 -9.54
N ASP A 200 8.54 12.79 -9.00
CA ASP A 200 8.96 14.13 -8.57
C ASP A 200 9.36 14.10 -7.09
N ALA A 201 10.65 14.33 -6.83
CA ALA A 201 11.19 14.39 -5.46
C ALA A 201 10.65 15.55 -4.61
N SER A 202 9.97 16.53 -5.21
CA SER A 202 9.29 17.61 -4.48
C SER A 202 7.92 17.22 -3.92
N GLU A 203 7.38 16.07 -4.31
CA GLU A 203 6.14 15.51 -3.75
C GLU A 203 6.29 15.21 -2.26
N ALA A 204 5.16 15.00 -1.58
CA ALA A 204 5.17 14.50 -0.21
C ALA A 204 5.88 13.14 -0.12
N TRP A 205 6.29 12.77 1.08
CA TRP A 205 6.84 11.44 1.33
C TRP A 205 5.80 10.37 1.00
N ILE A 206 5.99 9.64 -0.07
CA ILE A 206 5.14 8.51 -0.47
C ILE A 206 6.07 7.33 -0.72
N VAL A 207 5.90 6.27 0.05
CA VAL A 207 6.60 5.00 -0.15
C VAL A 207 5.56 3.91 -0.27
N ALA A 208 5.64 3.16 -1.35
CA ALA A 208 4.74 2.08 -1.66
C ALA A 208 5.52 0.78 -1.85
N VAL A 209 5.10 -0.28 -1.17
CA VAL A 209 5.73 -1.60 -1.22
C VAL A 209 4.70 -2.70 -1.44
N GLN A 210 5.08 -3.73 -2.20
CA GLN A 210 4.19 -4.83 -2.53
C GLN A 210 4.18 -5.92 -1.44
N TRP A 211 5.26 -6.04 -0.68
CA TRP A 211 5.34 -6.96 0.46
C TRP A 211 4.64 -6.45 1.72
N HIS A 212 4.67 -7.23 2.79
CA HIS A 212 4.02 -6.94 4.08
C HIS A 212 5.05 -6.67 5.18
N PRO A 213 5.56 -5.43 5.31
CA PRO A 213 6.54 -5.06 6.32
C PRO A 213 5.99 -5.17 7.75
N GLU A 214 4.66 -5.09 7.93
CA GLU A 214 4.00 -5.23 9.23
C GLU A 214 4.18 -6.61 9.86
N ASP A 215 4.49 -7.64 9.06
CA ASP A 215 4.73 -9.01 9.50
C ASP A 215 6.23 -9.36 9.57
N LEU A 216 7.11 -8.38 9.34
CA LEU A 216 8.55 -8.54 9.44
C LEU A 216 9.08 -7.91 10.73
N ALA A 217 10.24 -8.38 11.18
CA ALA A 217 10.95 -7.76 12.31
C ALA A 217 11.53 -6.38 11.95
N GLU A 218 11.71 -6.11 10.64
CA GLU A 218 12.27 -4.88 10.12
C GLU A 218 11.29 -3.72 10.26
N ARG A 219 11.73 -2.64 10.90
CA ARG A 219 10.89 -1.48 11.23
C ARG A 219 11.16 -0.24 10.39
N ALA A 220 12.19 -0.27 9.56
CA ALA A 220 12.70 0.92 8.88
C ALA A 220 11.64 1.70 8.09
N LEU A 221 10.67 1.00 7.46
CA LEU A 221 9.56 1.65 6.73
C LEU A 221 8.64 2.43 7.67
N PHE A 222 8.26 1.86 8.81
CA PHE A 222 7.39 2.52 9.79
C PHE A 222 8.11 3.68 10.49
N ASP A 223 9.39 3.51 10.82
CA ASP A 223 10.22 4.57 11.40
C ASP A 223 10.45 5.71 10.38
N GLY A 224 10.62 5.38 9.09
CA GLY A 224 10.68 6.36 8.01
C GLY A 224 9.39 7.16 7.84
N PHE A 225 8.26 6.47 7.88
CA PHE A 225 6.95 7.10 7.85
C PHE A 225 6.72 7.98 9.08
N ALA A 226 7.10 7.51 10.28
CA ALA A 226 7.01 8.31 11.51
C ALA A 226 7.81 9.61 11.44
N ARG A 227 9.03 9.57 10.89
CA ARG A 227 9.82 10.79 10.62
C ARG A 227 9.15 11.74 9.64
N ALA A 228 8.45 11.21 8.65
CA ALA A 228 7.78 12.03 7.63
C ALA A 228 6.52 12.74 8.15
N VAL A 229 5.85 12.19 9.17
CA VAL A 229 4.62 12.76 9.76
C VAL A 229 4.87 13.61 11.01
N ALA A 230 6.11 13.62 11.52
CA ALA A 230 6.51 14.46 12.66
C ALA A 230 6.53 15.95 12.29
#